data_f3cca8217ca2d836465d14a9f23dfcd7
#
_entry.id   f3cca8217ca2d836465d14a9f23dfcd7
#
_cell.length_a   1.000
_cell.length_b   1.000
_cell.length_c   1.000
_cell.angle_alpha   90.00
_cell.angle_beta   90.00
_cell.angle_gamma   90.00
#
_symmetry.space_group_name_H-M   'P 1'
#
loop_
_entity.id
_entity.type
_entity.pdbx_description
1 polymer ?
#
loop_
_entity_poly.entity_id
_entity_poly.type
_entity_poly.pdbx_seq_one_letter_code
_entity_poly.pdbx_strand_id
1 'polypeptide(L)'
;MIKRKIIYAALALVTLGLTACQQEEDFTPQGGNDEIRISFTTDAIQTRVNTLGTGDKWENGDELYFCRVSKDNQWAEYSLTATVADEVTTWTPDNKLFWDDNGEHKLVVNYPSGTGWVWDRWYILADQSTLLNLKKADHMNAMWKGTPTTEPINLTLKHRLSMVTVTYTLAEEFESTVEITPEVYSYTQYLLFDIHTLERKDVTWEEGHEIWVKAYKHEEVDADGNVVAKKFTAIVSPDAYAAGDEFIRVTIGDQVLTAKMQEDITFAEGTHYTFDLKVGKDKVTLTPTTTDTDFPGGWNNEEDLN
;
A
#
# COMPACT_ATOMS: atom_id res chain seq x y z
N MET A 1 31.02 -70.85 64.40
CA MET A 1 31.67 -69.77 63.64
C MET A 1 31.00 -69.64 62.30
N ILE A 2 30.16 -68.65 62.16
CA ILE A 2 29.25 -68.49 61.04
C ILE A 2 29.89 -67.51 60.03
N LYS A 3 30.19 -68.03 58.85
CA LYS A 3 30.69 -67.18 57.73
C LYS A 3 29.49 -66.55 57.01
N ARG A 4 29.35 -65.27 57.14
CA ARG A 4 28.38 -64.46 56.39
C ARG A 4 28.86 -64.29 54.95
N LYS A 5 28.08 -64.81 53.99
CA LYS A 5 28.25 -64.53 52.59
C LYS A 5 27.47 -63.22 52.26
N ILE A 6 28.17 -62.20 51.82
CA ILE A 6 27.57 -60.97 51.33
C ILE A 6 27.27 -61.19 49.84
N ILE A 7 25.99 -61.15 49.50
CA ILE A 7 25.51 -61.19 48.11
C ILE A 7 25.39 -59.75 47.65
N TYR A 8 26.24 -59.37 46.70
CA TYR A 8 26.09 -58.10 45.99
C TYR A 8 25.04 -58.27 44.89
N ALA A 9 23.85 -57.73 45.10
CA ALA A 9 22.89 -57.54 44.03
C ALA A 9 23.29 -56.35 43.18
N ALA A 10 23.81 -56.61 42.00
CA ALA A 10 24.05 -55.54 41.01
C ALA A 10 22.70 -55.14 40.42
N LEU A 11 22.22 -53.99 40.83
CA LEU A 11 21.04 -53.32 40.21
C LEU A 11 21.47 -52.68 38.90
N ALA A 12 21.26 -53.35 37.78
CA ALA A 12 21.43 -52.78 36.46
C ALA A 12 20.28 -51.82 36.20
N LEU A 13 20.56 -50.52 36.33
CA LEU A 13 19.63 -49.47 35.92
C LEU A 13 19.68 -49.38 34.39
N VAL A 14 18.71 -50.00 33.74
CA VAL A 14 18.46 -49.79 32.30
C VAL A 14 17.78 -48.43 32.18
N THR A 15 18.58 -47.42 31.91
CA THR A 15 18.07 -46.14 31.41
C THR A 15 17.60 -46.34 29.96
N LEU A 16 16.32 -46.64 29.80
CA LEU A 16 15.63 -46.44 28.53
C LEU A 16 15.64 -44.97 28.22
N GLY A 17 16.63 -44.54 27.42
CA GLY A 17 16.60 -43.27 26.76
C GLY A 17 15.39 -43.24 25.82
N LEU A 18 14.32 -42.63 26.29
CA LEU A 18 13.28 -42.15 25.42
C LEU A 18 13.89 -40.95 24.61
N THR A 19 14.62 -41.30 23.56
CA THR A 19 14.72 -40.35 22.45
C THR A 19 13.31 -40.24 21.87
N ALA A 20 12.52 -39.33 22.42
CA ALA A 20 11.43 -38.75 21.68
C ALA A 20 12.10 -37.99 20.50
N CYS A 21 12.36 -38.71 19.41
CA CYS A 21 12.31 -38.07 18.12
C CYS A 21 10.90 -37.50 18.04
N GLN A 22 10.77 -36.19 18.32
CA GLN A 22 9.73 -35.45 17.64
C GLN A 22 10.08 -35.63 16.17
N GLN A 23 9.51 -36.66 15.55
CA GLN A 23 9.21 -36.57 14.15
C GLN A 23 8.30 -35.34 14.09
N GLU A 24 8.86 -34.22 13.65
CA GLU A 24 8.04 -33.27 12.93
C GLU A 24 7.39 -34.12 11.86
N GLU A 25 6.12 -34.45 12.07
CA GLU A 25 5.33 -35.02 11.00
C GLU A 25 5.42 -34.00 9.91
N ASP A 26 6.13 -34.32 8.84
CA ASP A 26 6.12 -33.55 7.62
C ASP A 26 4.64 -33.42 7.24
N PHE A 27 4.04 -32.29 7.68
CA PHE A 27 2.68 -31.99 7.30
C PHE A 27 2.69 -31.82 5.79
N THR A 28 2.22 -32.85 5.11
CA THR A 28 1.97 -32.76 3.68
C THR A 28 0.51 -32.32 3.53
N PRO A 29 0.24 -31.07 3.15
CA PRO A 29 -1.12 -30.64 2.91
C PRO A 29 -1.82 -31.62 1.98
N GLN A 30 -3.01 -32.10 2.38
CA GLN A 30 -3.83 -32.90 1.50
C GLN A 30 -4.58 -31.95 0.61
N GLY A 31 -4.16 -31.81 -0.63
CA GLY A 31 -4.76 -30.87 -1.57
C GLY A 31 -6.27 -30.77 -1.48
N GLY A 32 -6.78 -29.57 -1.47
CA GLY A 32 -8.21 -29.27 -1.48
C GLY A 32 -8.93 -29.17 -0.13
N ASN A 33 -8.28 -29.52 1.00
CA ASN A 33 -8.94 -29.48 2.32
C ASN A 33 -8.25 -28.57 3.35
N ASP A 34 -7.06 -28.10 3.07
CA ASP A 34 -6.30 -27.32 4.04
C ASP A 34 -6.55 -25.81 3.86
N GLU A 35 -6.95 -25.18 4.94
CA GLU A 35 -7.25 -23.74 4.97
C GLU A 35 -5.96 -22.90 4.85
N ILE A 36 -5.96 -21.95 3.95
CA ILE A 36 -4.87 -21.00 3.77
C ILE A 36 -4.97 -19.94 4.87
N ARG A 37 -3.91 -19.82 5.68
CA ARG A 37 -3.80 -18.78 6.71
C ARG A 37 -2.94 -17.65 6.20
N ILE A 38 -3.47 -16.42 6.26
CA ILE A 38 -2.80 -15.25 5.70
C ILE A 38 -2.79 -14.13 6.72
N SER A 39 -1.68 -13.40 6.77
CA SER A 39 -1.59 -12.10 7.42
C SER A 39 -1.03 -11.07 6.43
N PHE A 40 -1.42 -9.82 6.61
CA PHE A 40 -0.99 -8.73 5.75
C PHE A 40 -0.24 -7.69 6.56
N THR A 41 0.88 -7.28 6.00
CA THR A 41 1.60 -6.06 6.38
C THR A 41 1.77 -5.22 5.13
N THR A 42 2.23 -4.01 5.29
CA THR A 42 2.63 -3.21 4.15
C THR A 42 4.11 -2.90 4.28
N ASP A 43 4.80 -2.48 3.24
CA ASP A 43 6.25 -2.36 3.19
C ASP A 43 6.81 -1.16 3.96
N ALA A 44 5.97 -0.26 4.37
CA ALA A 44 6.34 0.73 5.36
C ALA A 44 6.27 0.13 6.76
N ILE A 45 7.18 0.48 7.64
CA ILE A 45 7.28 -0.07 9.01
C ILE A 45 5.98 0.12 9.79
N GLN A 46 5.11 0.99 9.31
CA GLN A 46 3.75 1.20 9.82
C GLN A 46 2.90 1.74 8.72
N THR A 47 2.11 0.93 8.10
CA THR A 47 1.44 1.32 6.91
C THR A 47 -0.01 1.52 7.07
N ARG A 48 -0.39 2.54 6.43
CA ARG A 48 -1.66 3.19 6.58
C ARG A 48 -2.42 3.13 5.29
N VAL A 49 -3.51 2.48 5.33
CA VAL A 49 -4.57 2.74 4.37
C VAL A 49 -5.23 4.08 4.68
N ASN A 50 -4.98 4.62 5.86
CA ASN A 50 -5.39 5.98 6.18
C ASN A 50 -4.36 7.00 5.72
N THR A 51 -4.44 7.35 4.45
CA THR A 51 -3.53 8.26 3.75
C THR A 51 -3.42 9.67 4.37
N LEU A 52 -4.32 10.04 5.28
CA LEU A 52 -4.36 11.35 5.94
C LEU A 52 -4.88 11.27 7.38
N GLY A 53 -4.87 10.11 8.00
CA GLY A 53 -5.39 9.93 9.35
C GLY A 53 -4.32 9.65 10.38
N THR A 54 -4.67 9.79 11.64
CA THR A 54 -3.83 9.63 12.82
C THR A 54 -3.39 8.19 13.11
N GLY A 55 -3.38 7.30 12.14
CA GLY A 55 -3.06 5.91 12.43
C GLY A 55 -2.65 5.07 11.23
N ASP A 56 -1.67 4.22 11.44
CA ASP A 56 -1.09 3.24 10.53
C ASP A 56 -1.97 2.00 10.34
N LYS A 57 -3.28 2.13 10.49
CA LYS A 57 -4.13 0.97 10.70
C LYS A 57 -5.17 0.88 9.61
N TRP A 58 -5.38 -0.35 9.17
CA TRP A 58 -6.56 -0.71 8.41
C TRP A 58 -7.82 -0.21 9.11
N GLU A 59 -8.82 0.17 8.36
CA GLU A 59 -10.11 0.58 8.89
C GLU A 59 -11.13 -0.56 8.73
N ASN A 60 -12.17 -0.53 9.58
CA ASN A 60 -13.27 -1.47 9.43
C ASN A 60 -13.92 -1.30 8.06
N GLY A 61 -14.03 -2.39 7.33
CA GLY A 61 -14.62 -2.40 6.00
C GLY A 61 -13.64 -2.13 4.86
N ASP A 62 -12.36 -1.98 5.13
CA ASP A 62 -11.35 -2.04 4.06
C ASP A 62 -11.43 -3.40 3.37
N GLU A 63 -11.28 -3.41 2.05
CA GLU A 63 -11.38 -4.63 1.26
C GLU A 63 -10.14 -4.87 0.43
N LEU A 64 -9.66 -6.11 0.50
CA LEU A 64 -8.61 -6.64 -0.36
C LEU A 64 -9.22 -7.57 -1.41
N TYR A 65 -8.77 -7.45 -2.64
CA TYR A 65 -8.93 -8.48 -3.64
C TYR A 65 -7.82 -9.51 -3.47
N PHE A 66 -8.20 -10.76 -3.33
CA PHE A 66 -7.27 -11.88 -3.18
C PHE A 66 -7.52 -12.92 -4.26
N CYS A 67 -6.46 -13.38 -4.89
CA CYS A 67 -6.51 -14.40 -5.91
C CYS A 67 -5.52 -15.52 -5.62
N ARG A 68 -6.00 -16.76 -5.63
CA ARG A 68 -5.17 -17.96 -5.63
C ARG A 68 -5.08 -18.50 -7.05
N VAL A 69 -3.86 -18.73 -7.51
CA VAL A 69 -3.59 -19.34 -8.82
C VAL A 69 -2.86 -20.65 -8.59
N SER A 70 -3.46 -21.78 -9.02
CA SER A 70 -2.84 -23.11 -8.94
C SER A 70 -1.76 -23.29 -10.01
N LYS A 71 -1.00 -24.38 -9.91
CA LYS A 71 0.03 -24.76 -10.90
C LYS A 71 -0.51 -24.90 -12.33
N ASP A 72 -1.79 -25.24 -12.47
CA ASP A 72 -2.45 -25.42 -13.78
C ASP A 72 -3.14 -24.11 -14.23
N ASN A 73 -2.77 -22.98 -13.64
CA ASN A 73 -3.34 -21.64 -13.89
C ASN A 73 -4.86 -21.56 -13.67
N GLN A 74 -5.38 -22.34 -12.72
CA GLN A 74 -6.76 -22.20 -12.26
C GLN A 74 -6.83 -21.06 -11.24
N TRP A 75 -7.73 -20.12 -11.48
CA TRP A 75 -7.92 -18.93 -10.66
C TRP A 75 -9.10 -19.12 -9.72
N ALA A 76 -8.89 -18.77 -8.47
CA ALA A 76 -9.96 -18.62 -7.49
C ALA A 76 -9.84 -17.25 -6.83
N GLU A 77 -10.90 -16.47 -6.91
CA GLU A 77 -10.96 -15.08 -6.47
C GLU A 77 -11.76 -14.97 -5.19
N TYR A 78 -11.33 -14.07 -4.30
CA TYR A 78 -11.94 -13.84 -3.00
C TYR A 78 -11.90 -12.34 -2.69
N SER A 79 -12.87 -11.88 -1.92
CA SER A 79 -12.83 -10.59 -1.24
C SER A 79 -12.54 -10.79 0.23
N LEU A 80 -11.58 -10.06 0.78
CA LEU A 80 -11.28 -10.08 2.20
C LEU A 80 -11.64 -8.73 2.81
N THR A 81 -12.49 -8.76 3.83
CA THR A 81 -12.92 -7.54 4.53
C THR A 81 -12.21 -7.43 5.88
N ALA A 82 -11.68 -6.25 6.17
CA ALA A 82 -11.02 -5.93 7.43
C ALA A 82 -12.04 -5.71 8.55
N THR A 83 -11.76 -6.30 9.69
CA THR A 83 -12.37 -5.96 10.99
C THR A 83 -11.26 -5.58 11.94
N VAL A 84 -11.31 -4.35 12.46
CA VAL A 84 -10.31 -3.81 13.37
C VAL A 84 -10.90 -3.72 14.78
N ALA A 85 -10.26 -4.43 15.72
CA ALA A 85 -10.62 -4.40 17.15
C ALA A 85 -9.35 -4.42 18.00
N ASP A 86 -9.27 -3.57 19.02
CA ASP A 86 -8.13 -3.49 19.95
C ASP A 86 -6.77 -3.39 19.22
N GLU A 87 -6.73 -2.60 18.15
CA GLU A 87 -5.54 -2.41 17.30
C GLU A 87 -5.11 -3.66 16.49
N VAL A 88 -5.92 -4.70 16.49
CA VAL A 88 -5.70 -5.92 15.71
C VAL A 88 -6.64 -5.94 14.52
N THR A 89 -6.07 -6.10 13.33
CA THR A 89 -6.85 -6.28 12.10
C THR A 89 -7.03 -7.76 11.81
N THR A 90 -8.28 -8.16 11.65
CA THR A 90 -8.65 -9.51 11.21
C THR A 90 -9.28 -9.42 9.82
N TRP A 91 -8.81 -10.26 8.91
CA TRP A 91 -9.33 -10.33 7.56
C TRP A 91 -10.29 -11.50 7.41
N THR A 92 -11.50 -11.21 7.01
CA THR A 92 -12.54 -12.21 6.79
C THR A 92 -12.78 -12.37 5.30
N PRO A 93 -12.46 -13.56 4.72
CA PRO A 93 -12.78 -13.82 3.32
C PRO A 93 -14.27 -14.07 3.15
N ASP A 94 -14.81 -13.70 1.98
CA ASP A 94 -16.19 -13.97 1.56
C ASP A 94 -16.48 -15.48 1.45
N ASN A 95 -15.46 -16.28 1.15
CA ASN A 95 -15.48 -17.74 1.15
C ASN A 95 -14.21 -18.29 1.79
N LYS A 96 -14.28 -19.54 2.29
CA LYS A 96 -13.11 -20.18 2.88
C LYS A 96 -11.99 -20.35 1.86
N LEU A 97 -10.78 -20.01 2.28
CA LEU A 97 -9.57 -20.13 1.48
C LEU A 97 -8.94 -21.50 1.69
N PHE A 98 -8.86 -22.30 0.64
CA PHE A 98 -8.25 -23.63 0.69
C PHE A 98 -7.24 -23.80 -0.45
N TRP A 99 -6.24 -24.63 -0.19
CA TRP A 99 -5.39 -25.19 -1.24
C TRP A 99 -6.20 -26.16 -2.09
N ASP A 100 -6.04 -26.16 -3.40
CA ASP A 100 -6.73 -27.06 -4.31
C ASP A 100 -5.89 -28.26 -4.74
N ASP A 101 -4.58 -28.20 -4.58
CA ASP A 101 -3.66 -29.31 -4.80
C ASP A 101 -2.35 -29.12 -4.00
N ASN A 102 -1.43 -30.08 -4.09
CA ASN A 102 -0.11 -30.02 -3.45
C ASN A 102 0.97 -29.37 -4.32
N GLY A 103 0.61 -28.81 -5.46
CA GLY A 103 1.54 -28.15 -6.38
C GLY A 103 1.93 -26.74 -5.93
N GLU A 104 2.70 -26.09 -6.76
CA GLU A 104 3.07 -24.69 -6.55
C GLU A 104 1.86 -23.79 -6.83
N HIS A 105 1.59 -22.87 -5.91
CA HIS A 105 0.55 -21.85 -6.01
C HIS A 105 1.15 -20.46 -5.99
N LYS A 106 0.40 -19.51 -6.55
CA LYS A 106 0.61 -18.07 -6.36
C LYS A 106 -0.58 -17.50 -5.61
N LEU A 107 -0.31 -16.66 -4.63
CA LEU A 107 -1.30 -15.86 -3.94
C LEU A 107 -1.05 -14.41 -4.29
N VAL A 108 -2.02 -13.76 -4.90
CA VAL A 108 -1.93 -12.36 -5.35
C VAL A 108 -2.94 -11.55 -4.57
N VAL A 109 -2.52 -10.42 -4.05
CA VAL A 109 -3.36 -9.51 -3.28
C VAL A 109 -3.27 -8.12 -3.86
N ASN A 110 -4.40 -7.46 -3.98
CA ASN A 110 -4.48 -6.08 -4.43
C ASN A 110 -5.40 -5.27 -3.49
N TYR A 111 -5.01 -4.04 -3.22
CA TYR A 111 -5.80 -3.03 -2.54
C TYR A 111 -5.91 -1.79 -3.44
N PRO A 112 -7.03 -1.09 -3.42
CA PRO A 112 -8.33 -1.50 -2.87
C PRO A 112 -9.01 -2.55 -3.76
N SER A 113 -9.92 -3.32 -3.16
CA SER A 113 -10.76 -4.25 -3.92
C SER A 113 -11.66 -3.49 -4.88
N GLY A 114 -11.77 -3.97 -6.10
CA GLY A 114 -12.82 -3.54 -7.06
C GLY A 114 -12.65 -2.17 -7.71
N THR A 115 -11.61 -1.39 -7.41
CA THR A 115 -11.40 -0.08 -8.03
C THR A 115 -10.31 -0.11 -9.10
N GLY A 116 -10.71 0.15 -10.33
CA GLY A 116 -9.79 0.48 -11.42
C GLY A 116 -8.87 -0.64 -11.88
N TRP A 117 -9.01 -1.86 -11.33
CA TRP A 117 -8.23 -2.99 -11.78
C TRP A 117 -8.95 -3.80 -12.86
N VAL A 118 -8.28 -3.96 -13.99
CA VAL A 118 -8.71 -4.85 -15.06
C VAL A 118 -7.52 -5.71 -15.45
N TRP A 119 -7.45 -6.93 -14.93
CA TRP A 119 -6.43 -7.94 -15.22
C TRP A 119 -4.98 -7.49 -14.97
N ASP A 120 -4.40 -6.70 -15.88
CA ASP A 120 -3.03 -6.22 -15.84
C ASP A 120 -2.94 -4.68 -15.74
N ARG A 121 -4.08 -3.98 -15.58
CA ARG A 121 -4.17 -2.51 -15.59
C ARG A 121 -4.75 -1.97 -14.31
N TRP A 122 -4.13 -0.94 -13.78
CA TRP A 122 -4.62 -0.15 -12.67
C TRP A 122 -4.82 1.29 -13.10
N TYR A 123 -6.06 1.71 -13.08
CA TYR A 123 -6.41 3.06 -13.45
C TYR A 123 -6.19 4.02 -12.28
N ILE A 124 -5.55 5.14 -12.57
CA ILE A 124 -5.43 6.24 -11.63
C ILE A 124 -6.78 6.94 -11.55
N LEU A 125 -7.29 7.09 -10.34
CA LEU A 125 -8.57 7.74 -10.11
C LEU A 125 -8.47 9.23 -10.39
N ALA A 126 -9.20 9.73 -11.39
CA ALA A 126 -9.13 11.13 -11.82
C ALA A 126 -9.70 12.11 -10.79
N ASP A 127 -10.70 11.71 -10.04
CA ASP A 127 -11.30 12.52 -8.98
C ASP A 127 -10.93 11.95 -7.61
N GLN A 128 -9.93 12.54 -6.99
CA GLN A 128 -9.47 12.23 -5.64
C GLN A 128 -9.83 13.35 -4.66
N SER A 129 -10.82 14.20 -4.98
CA SER A 129 -11.18 15.39 -4.19
C SER A 129 -11.83 15.09 -2.83
N THR A 130 -12.12 13.83 -2.53
CA THR A 130 -12.59 13.37 -1.22
C THR A 130 -11.58 12.41 -0.59
N LEU A 131 -11.54 12.37 0.75
CA LEU A 131 -10.66 11.43 1.46
C LEU A 131 -10.91 9.98 1.05
N LEU A 132 -12.17 9.59 0.86
CA LEU A 132 -12.53 8.24 0.40
C LEU A 132 -11.93 7.94 -0.99
N ASN A 133 -12.00 8.89 -1.92
CA ASN A 133 -11.46 8.71 -3.25
C ASN A 133 -9.92 8.71 -3.25
N LEU A 134 -9.28 9.53 -2.41
CA LEU A 134 -7.84 9.51 -2.24
C LEU A 134 -7.36 8.15 -1.71
N LYS A 135 -8.03 7.60 -0.68
CA LYS A 135 -7.77 6.24 -0.18
C LYS A 135 -7.93 5.18 -1.27
N LYS A 136 -8.99 5.26 -2.06
CA LYS A 136 -9.24 4.34 -3.19
C LYS A 136 -8.23 4.48 -4.33
N ALA A 137 -7.53 5.59 -4.43
CA ALA A 137 -6.49 5.78 -5.42
C ALA A 137 -5.17 5.10 -5.03
N ASP A 138 -4.98 4.75 -3.76
CA ASP A 138 -3.74 4.18 -3.25
C ASP A 138 -3.64 2.68 -3.57
N HIS A 139 -3.11 2.38 -4.73
CA HIS A 139 -2.94 0.99 -5.17
C HIS A 139 -1.74 0.32 -4.52
N MET A 140 -2.02 -0.78 -3.84
CA MET A 140 -1.01 -1.65 -3.24
C MET A 140 -1.18 -3.09 -3.71
N ASN A 141 -0.09 -3.83 -3.81
CA ASN A 141 -0.16 -5.26 -4.06
C ASN A 141 0.93 -6.05 -3.35
N ALA A 142 0.69 -7.35 -3.25
CA ALA A 142 1.65 -8.34 -2.79
C ALA A 142 1.46 -9.66 -3.53
N MET A 143 2.51 -10.45 -3.62
CA MET A 143 2.47 -11.81 -4.15
C MET A 143 3.31 -12.75 -3.29
N TRP A 144 2.78 -13.93 -3.08
CA TRP A 144 3.51 -15.08 -2.56
C TRP A 144 3.50 -16.21 -3.58
N LYS A 145 4.56 -17.00 -3.59
CA LYS A 145 4.69 -18.17 -4.44
C LYS A 145 5.32 -19.31 -3.65
N GLY A 146 4.68 -20.48 -3.68
CA GLY A 146 5.17 -21.65 -2.96
C GLY A 146 4.21 -22.84 -3.02
N THR A 147 4.55 -23.89 -2.28
CA THR A 147 3.69 -25.05 -2.10
C THR A 147 2.80 -24.86 -0.86
N PRO A 148 1.67 -25.58 -0.77
CA PRO A 148 0.79 -25.56 0.39
C PRO A 148 1.53 -25.66 1.73
N THR A 149 1.10 -24.89 2.70
CA THR A 149 1.67 -24.86 4.06
C THR A 149 0.56 -24.62 5.08
N THR A 150 0.76 -25.13 6.31
CA THR A 150 -0.08 -24.81 7.47
C THR A 150 0.37 -23.57 8.21
N GLU A 151 1.61 -23.13 7.97
CA GLU A 151 2.12 -21.92 8.57
C GLU A 151 1.44 -20.69 7.96
N PRO A 152 1.19 -19.64 8.75
CA PRO A 152 0.67 -18.39 8.23
C PRO A 152 1.59 -17.78 7.19
N ILE A 153 1.02 -17.40 6.05
CA ILE A 153 1.73 -16.67 5.00
C ILE A 153 1.59 -15.19 5.26
N ASN A 154 2.74 -14.53 5.45
CA ASN A 154 2.78 -13.08 5.62
C ASN A 154 3.00 -12.41 4.27
N LEU A 155 2.05 -11.57 3.85
CA LEU A 155 2.10 -10.82 2.62
C LEU A 155 2.36 -9.34 2.92
N THR A 156 3.43 -8.80 2.35
CA THR A 156 3.76 -7.38 2.47
C THR A 156 3.26 -6.64 1.24
N LEU A 157 2.22 -5.83 1.42
CA LEU A 157 1.67 -4.98 0.37
C LEU A 157 2.62 -3.82 0.09
N LYS A 158 2.85 -3.51 -1.18
CA LYS A 158 3.69 -2.40 -1.64
C LYS A 158 2.85 -1.38 -2.37
N HIS A 159 3.04 -0.11 -2.02
CA HIS A 159 2.47 1.01 -2.77
C HIS A 159 3.05 1.06 -4.18
N ARG A 160 2.20 1.25 -5.17
CA ARG A 160 2.58 1.23 -6.59
C ARG A 160 2.47 2.56 -7.29
N LEU A 161 2.01 3.56 -6.59
CA LEU A 161 1.88 4.93 -7.06
C LEU A 161 2.74 5.86 -6.20
N SER A 162 2.83 7.11 -6.61
CA SER A 162 3.52 8.19 -5.88
C SER A 162 2.50 9.12 -5.27
N MET A 163 2.73 9.58 -4.03
CA MET A 163 1.92 10.62 -3.39
C MET A 163 2.56 11.98 -3.59
N VAL A 164 1.76 12.96 -3.88
CA VAL A 164 2.15 14.36 -3.98
C VAL A 164 1.32 15.16 -3.00
N THR A 165 1.97 15.80 -2.04
CA THR A 165 1.34 16.78 -1.14
C THR A 165 1.89 18.17 -1.43
N VAL A 166 1.01 19.14 -1.55
CA VAL A 166 1.36 20.52 -1.84
C VAL A 166 0.82 21.41 -0.74
N THR A 167 1.72 22.08 -0.04
CA THR A 167 1.35 23.18 0.86
C THR A 167 1.16 24.46 0.03
N TYR A 168 0.01 25.10 0.14
CA TYR A 168 -0.23 26.30 -0.67
C TYR A 168 -0.53 27.52 0.17
N THR A 169 -0.09 28.66 -0.34
CA THR A 169 -0.37 29.99 0.21
C THR A 169 -1.02 30.86 -0.85
N LEU A 170 -2.08 31.58 -0.47
CA LEU A 170 -2.67 32.62 -1.31
C LEU A 170 -1.92 33.93 -1.10
N ALA A 171 -1.67 34.66 -2.19
CA ALA A 171 -1.09 35.97 -2.08
C ALA A 171 -2.06 36.96 -1.39
N GLU A 172 -1.50 38.04 -0.82
CA GLU A 172 -2.25 39.03 0.00
C GLU A 172 -3.42 39.72 -0.73
N GLU A 173 -3.39 39.72 -2.05
CA GLU A 173 -4.47 40.25 -2.88
C GLU A 173 -5.74 39.40 -2.92
N PHE A 174 -5.68 38.18 -2.41
CA PHE A 174 -6.85 37.33 -2.29
C PHE A 174 -7.51 37.44 -0.90
N GLU A 175 -8.83 37.40 -0.89
CA GLU A 175 -9.55 37.25 0.36
C GLU A 175 -9.26 35.85 0.92
N SER A 176 -9.23 35.70 2.26
CA SER A 176 -8.97 34.43 2.94
C SER A 176 -10.01 33.34 2.62
N THR A 177 -11.15 33.72 2.07
CA THR A 177 -12.27 32.85 1.69
C THR A 177 -12.22 32.37 0.24
N VAL A 178 -11.18 32.76 -0.53
CA VAL A 178 -11.06 32.32 -1.93
C VAL A 178 -10.86 30.82 -1.96
N GLU A 179 -11.77 30.15 -2.67
CA GLU A 179 -11.69 28.73 -2.92
C GLU A 179 -10.86 28.44 -4.16
N ILE A 180 -10.02 27.41 -4.03
CA ILE A 180 -9.25 26.87 -5.15
C ILE A 180 -9.70 25.45 -5.46
N THR A 181 -9.61 25.07 -6.75
CA THR A 181 -9.73 23.67 -7.19
C THR A 181 -8.39 23.26 -7.74
N PRO A 182 -7.60 22.45 -6.94
CA PRO A 182 -6.29 22.00 -7.38
C PRO A 182 -6.37 20.70 -8.15
N GLU A 183 -5.53 20.59 -9.17
CA GLU A 183 -5.31 19.35 -9.94
C GLU A 183 -3.81 19.10 -10.08
N VAL A 184 -3.42 17.84 -10.02
CA VAL A 184 -2.04 17.38 -10.20
C VAL A 184 -1.96 16.58 -11.49
N TYR A 185 -0.95 16.86 -12.30
CA TYR A 185 -0.74 16.15 -13.55
C TYR A 185 -0.16 14.75 -13.31
N SER A 186 -0.66 13.76 -14.03
CA SER A 186 -0.12 12.42 -14.09
C SER A 186 0.10 12.02 -15.54
N TYR A 187 1.30 11.58 -15.88
CA TYR A 187 1.67 11.22 -17.26
C TYR A 187 0.87 10.05 -17.82
N THR A 188 0.33 9.21 -16.96
CA THR A 188 -0.49 8.11 -17.40
C THR A 188 -1.76 8.01 -16.56
N GLN A 189 -2.84 7.58 -17.19
CA GLN A 189 -4.11 7.28 -16.52
C GLN A 189 -4.21 5.86 -15.99
N TYR A 190 -3.23 4.99 -16.27
CA TYR A 190 -3.17 3.64 -15.74
C TYR A 190 -1.73 3.10 -15.75
N LEU A 191 -1.44 2.17 -14.85
CA LEU A 191 -0.21 1.38 -14.86
C LEU A 191 -0.49 -0.02 -15.41
N LEU A 192 0.49 -0.59 -16.11
CA LEU A 192 0.47 -1.99 -16.51
C LEU A 192 1.40 -2.80 -15.63
N PHE A 193 0.94 -3.98 -15.22
CA PHE A 193 1.72 -4.91 -14.44
C PHE A 193 1.76 -6.28 -15.12
N ASP A 194 2.83 -7.01 -14.91
CA ASP A 194 2.85 -8.43 -15.21
C ASP A 194 2.08 -9.18 -14.11
N ILE A 195 0.99 -9.84 -14.49
CA ILE A 195 0.12 -10.56 -13.53
C ILE A 195 0.83 -11.75 -12.87
N HIS A 196 1.98 -12.18 -13.37
CA HIS A 196 2.73 -13.31 -12.83
C HIS A 196 3.87 -12.88 -11.91
N THR A 197 4.39 -11.67 -12.06
CA THR A 197 5.52 -11.16 -11.27
C THR A 197 5.15 -9.93 -10.45
N LEU A 198 4.03 -9.27 -10.74
CA LEU A 198 3.61 -7.96 -10.24
C LEU A 198 4.64 -6.84 -10.52
N GLU A 199 5.52 -7.07 -11.48
CA GLU A 199 6.44 -6.04 -11.95
C GLU A 199 5.72 -5.09 -12.90
N ARG A 200 6.02 -3.80 -12.77
CA ARG A 200 5.53 -2.78 -13.72
C ARG A 200 6.10 -3.07 -15.10
N LYS A 201 5.23 -3.01 -16.10
CA LYS A 201 5.63 -3.09 -17.51
C LYS A 201 5.89 -1.69 -18.05
N ASP A 202 7.00 -1.53 -18.72
CA ASP A 202 7.24 -0.34 -19.53
C ASP A 202 6.22 -0.29 -20.68
N VAL A 203 5.53 0.82 -20.77
CA VAL A 203 4.56 1.05 -21.82
C VAL A 203 5.06 2.19 -22.68
N THR A 204 5.20 1.94 -23.97
CA THR A 204 5.33 3.04 -24.94
C THR A 204 3.96 3.68 -25.09
N TRP A 205 3.79 4.82 -24.47
CA TRP A 205 2.52 5.55 -24.51
C TRP A 205 2.35 6.24 -25.86
N GLU A 206 1.18 6.05 -26.46
CA GLU A 206 0.71 6.96 -27.49
C GLU A 206 0.20 8.23 -26.79
N GLU A 207 0.22 9.38 -27.47
CA GLU A 207 -0.29 10.64 -26.94
C GLU A 207 -1.76 10.49 -26.48
N GLY A 208 -2.12 11.14 -25.36
CA GLY A 208 -3.49 11.18 -24.82
C GLY A 208 -3.79 10.23 -23.67
N HIS A 209 -2.77 9.70 -23.02
CA HIS A 209 -2.93 8.91 -21.81
C HIS A 209 -2.70 9.69 -20.51
N GLU A 210 -2.27 10.95 -20.62
CA GLU A 210 -2.12 11.86 -19.51
C GLU A 210 -3.46 12.28 -18.90
N ILE A 211 -3.44 12.58 -17.61
CA ILE A 211 -4.65 12.94 -16.85
C ILE A 211 -4.33 14.01 -15.82
N TRP A 212 -5.29 14.92 -15.62
CA TRP A 212 -5.31 15.84 -14.49
C TRP A 212 -6.14 15.23 -13.36
N VAL A 213 -5.50 15.02 -12.22
CA VAL A 213 -6.08 14.41 -11.04
C VAL A 213 -6.56 15.50 -10.11
N LYS A 214 -7.87 15.56 -9.83
CA LYS A 214 -8.43 16.47 -8.81
C LYS A 214 -7.95 16.04 -7.44
N ALA A 215 -7.23 16.94 -6.76
CA ALA A 215 -6.59 16.64 -5.50
C ALA A 215 -7.53 16.84 -4.30
N TYR A 216 -7.29 16.09 -3.22
CA TYR A 216 -7.97 16.24 -1.94
C TYR A 216 -7.39 17.43 -1.19
N LYS A 217 -8.25 18.40 -0.84
CA LYS A 217 -7.87 19.55 -0.01
C LYS A 217 -8.04 19.23 1.48
N HIS A 218 -7.07 19.63 2.28
CA HIS A 218 -7.13 19.50 3.72
C HIS A 218 -6.36 20.64 4.41
N GLU A 219 -6.57 20.77 5.70
CA GLU A 219 -5.91 21.79 6.52
C GLU A 219 -5.13 21.10 7.63
N GLU A 220 -3.93 21.60 7.88
CA GLU A 220 -3.16 21.24 9.05
C GLU A 220 -3.54 22.18 10.18
N VAL A 221 -3.78 21.61 11.36
CA VAL A 221 -4.15 22.39 12.53
C VAL A 221 -3.16 22.14 13.66
N ASP A 222 -2.87 23.19 14.45
CA ASP A 222 -2.07 23.07 15.66
C ASP A 222 -2.84 22.40 16.82
N ALA A 223 -2.18 22.21 17.96
CA ALA A 223 -2.78 21.61 19.15
C ALA A 223 -3.96 22.42 19.72
N ASP A 224 -4.08 23.69 19.36
CA ASP A 224 -5.15 24.60 19.77
C ASP A 224 -6.30 24.66 18.75
N GLY A 225 -6.16 23.92 17.63
CA GLY A 225 -7.16 23.86 16.56
C GLY A 225 -7.08 25.01 15.53
N ASN A 226 -5.99 25.80 15.53
CA ASN A 226 -5.81 26.84 14.52
C ASN A 226 -5.21 26.23 13.25
N VAL A 227 -5.69 26.69 12.08
CA VAL A 227 -5.12 26.29 10.78
C VAL A 227 -3.73 26.87 10.63
N VAL A 228 -2.72 26.03 10.55
CA VAL A 228 -1.31 26.40 10.36
C VAL A 228 -0.85 26.24 8.93
N ALA A 229 -1.44 25.32 8.17
CA ALA A 229 -1.18 25.18 6.74
C ALA A 229 -2.44 24.73 6.00
N LYS A 230 -2.52 25.14 4.71
CA LYS A 230 -3.51 24.62 3.76
C LYS A 230 -2.77 23.73 2.75
N LYS A 231 -3.27 22.52 2.58
CA LYS A 231 -2.64 21.51 1.75
C LYS A 231 -3.62 20.90 0.75
N PHE A 232 -3.10 20.28 -0.28
CA PHE A 232 -3.84 19.31 -1.08
C PHE A 232 -2.94 18.14 -1.44
N THR A 233 -3.54 16.96 -1.57
CA THR A 233 -2.82 15.71 -1.81
C THR A 233 -3.46 14.97 -2.98
N ALA A 234 -2.63 14.37 -3.82
CA ALA A 234 -3.04 13.49 -4.91
C ALA A 234 -2.08 12.31 -5.04
N ILE A 235 -2.58 11.22 -5.58
CA ILE A 235 -1.83 10.02 -5.93
C ILE A 235 -1.73 9.96 -7.45
N VAL A 236 -0.52 9.90 -7.96
CA VAL A 236 -0.19 9.98 -9.38
C VAL A 236 0.75 8.85 -9.81
N SER A 237 0.96 8.70 -11.11
CA SER A 237 1.89 7.70 -11.63
C SER A 237 3.35 8.01 -11.24
N PRO A 238 4.16 6.97 -10.96
CA PRO A 238 5.58 7.10 -10.68
C PRO A 238 6.35 7.23 -11.99
N ASP A 239 6.42 8.44 -12.54
CA ASP A 239 7.05 8.75 -13.82
C ASP A 239 8.13 9.84 -13.69
N ALA A 240 8.90 10.07 -14.75
CA ALA A 240 9.87 11.14 -14.82
C ALA A 240 9.22 12.42 -15.35
N TYR A 241 9.36 13.52 -14.61
CA TYR A 241 8.88 14.85 -14.94
C TYR A 241 10.09 15.73 -15.27
N ALA A 242 10.07 16.39 -16.41
CA ALA A 242 11.14 17.29 -16.82
C ALA A 242 10.90 18.73 -16.32
N ALA A 243 11.97 19.48 -16.14
CA ALA A 243 11.89 20.92 -15.92
C ALA A 243 11.10 21.60 -17.04
N GLY A 244 10.08 22.38 -16.67
CA GLY A 244 9.19 23.04 -17.62
C GLY A 244 7.88 22.30 -17.91
N ASP A 245 7.74 21.05 -17.51
CA ASP A 245 6.48 20.33 -17.62
C ASP A 245 5.39 20.97 -16.75
N GLU A 246 4.16 21.03 -17.25
CA GLU A 246 3.01 21.43 -16.46
C GLU A 246 2.74 20.37 -15.40
N PHE A 247 2.61 20.78 -14.13
CA PHE A 247 2.49 19.81 -13.04
C PHE A 247 1.32 20.08 -12.09
N ILE A 248 1.12 21.34 -11.68
CA ILE A 248 0.00 21.72 -10.83
C ILE A 248 -0.89 22.70 -11.59
N ARG A 249 -2.19 22.43 -11.56
CA ARG A 249 -3.20 23.37 -12.07
C ARG A 249 -4.10 23.81 -10.92
N VAL A 250 -4.36 25.11 -10.83
CA VAL A 250 -5.25 25.68 -9.83
C VAL A 250 -6.31 26.51 -10.54
N THR A 251 -7.57 26.17 -10.30
CA THR A 251 -8.72 26.95 -10.80
C THR A 251 -9.25 27.84 -9.69
N ILE A 252 -9.43 29.14 -9.98
CA ILE A 252 -9.99 30.16 -9.10
C ILE A 252 -11.09 30.88 -9.88
N GLY A 253 -12.35 30.66 -9.53
CA GLY A 253 -13.48 31.09 -10.34
C GLY A 253 -13.38 30.52 -11.76
N ASP A 254 -13.28 31.42 -12.77
CA ASP A 254 -13.13 31.01 -14.18
C ASP A 254 -11.66 30.99 -14.65
N GLN A 255 -10.73 31.36 -13.79
CA GLN A 255 -9.31 31.43 -14.13
C GLN A 255 -8.60 30.10 -13.81
N VAL A 256 -7.82 29.62 -14.77
CA VAL A 256 -6.93 28.45 -14.60
C VAL A 256 -5.48 28.92 -14.64
N LEU A 257 -4.75 28.64 -13.59
CA LEU A 257 -3.33 28.93 -13.46
C LEU A 257 -2.54 27.62 -13.40
N THR A 258 -1.43 27.53 -14.12
CA THR A 258 -0.60 26.32 -14.17
C THR A 258 0.80 26.61 -13.67
N ALA A 259 1.25 25.80 -12.71
CA ALA A 259 2.63 25.76 -12.25
C ALA A 259 3.40 24.66 -12.97
N LYS A 260 4.68 24.95 -13.26
CA LYS A 260 5.59 24.04 -13.96
C LYS A 260 6.64 23.50 -13.01
N MET A 261 7.10 22.28 -13.30
CA MET A 261 8.26 21.71 -12.63
C MET A 261 9.48 22.62 -12.82
N GLN A 262 10.24 22.83 -11.75
CA GLN A 262 11.41 23.71 -11.79
C GLN A 262 12.69 22.94 -12.14
N GLU A 263 12.71 21.65 -11.91
CA GLU A 263 13.84 20.74 -12.16
C GLU A 263 13.32 19.36 -12.60
N ASP A 264 14.21 18.54 -13.13
CA ASP A 264 13.88 17.17 -13.49
C ASP A 264 13.71 16.33 -12.21
N ILE A 265 12.57 15.69 -12.04
CA ILE A 265 12.28 14.81 -10.89
C ILE A 265 11.73 13.49 -11.40
N THR A 266 12.27 12.38 -10.92
CA THR A 266 11.70 11.04 -11.16
C THR A 266 10.94 10.59 -9.92
N PHE A 267 9.63 10.43 -10.06
CA PHE A 267 8.79 9.87 -9.00
C PHE A 267 8.95 8.36 -8.96
N ALA A 268 9.14 7.81 -7.76
CA ALA A 268 9.27 6.39 -7.51
C ALA A 268 7.99 5.81 -6.87
N GLU A 269 7.73 4.53 -7.11
CA GLU A 269 6.66 3.80 -6.43
C GLU A 269 6.81 3.90 -4.91
N GLY A 270 5.70 4.08 -4.19
CA GLY A 270 5.66 4.14 -2.74
C GLY A 270 6.36 5.36 -2.12
N THR A 271 6.61 6.41 -2.89
CA THR A 271 7.32 7.59 -2.43
C THR A 271 6.41 8.81 -2.34
N HIS A 272 6.59 9.60 -1.30
CA HIS A 272 5.86 10.83 -1.03
C HIS A 272 6.72 12.05 -1.38
N TYR A 273 6.19 12.93 -2.22
CA TYR A 273 6.84 14.15 -2.67
C TYR A 273 6.07 15.36 -2.14
N THR A 274 6.80 16.33 -1.60
CA THR A 274 6.21 17.54 -1.05
C THR A 274 6.65 18.77 -1.81
N PHE A 275 5.75 19.75 -1.98
CA PHE A 275 5.97 20.99 -2.70
C PHE A 275 5.31 22.14 -1.98
N ASP A 276 5.89 23.34 -2.14
CA ASP A 276 5.24 24.60 -1.79
C ASP A 276 4.70 25.29 -3.03
N LEU A 277 3.48 25.77 -2.97
CA LEU A 277 2.81 26.51 -4.05
C LEU A 277 2.39 27.90 -3.55
N LYS A 278 2.91 28.93 -4.19
CA LYS A 278 2.41 30.29 -4.01
C LYS A 278 1.44 30.63 -5.12
N VAL A 279 0.19 30.89 -4.74
CA VAL A 279 -0.89 31.23 -5.67
C VAL A 279 -1.08 32.74 -5.68
N GLY A 280 -0.66 33.39 -6.75
CA GLY A 280 -0.91 34.82 -7.02
C GLY A 280 -2.07 35.02 -7.99
N LYS A 281 -2.43 36.29 -8.24
CA LYS A 281 -3.58 36.62 -9.07
C LYS A 281 -3.42 36.19 -10.53
N ASP A 282 -2.21 36.29 -11.06
CA ASP A 282 -1.94 36.04 -12.48
C ASP A 282 -0.96 34.88 -12.72
N LYS A 283 -0.41 34.30 -11.65
CA LYS A 283 0.56 33.21 -11.74
C LYS A 283 0.60 32.39 -10.47
N VAL A 284 1.02 31.15 -10.63
CA VAL A 284 1.41 30.23 -9.53
C VAL A 284 2.90 29.96 -9.61
N THR A 285 3.54 29.82 -8.46
CA THR A 285 4.96 29.48 -8.37
C THR A 285 5.09 28.23 -7.51
N LEU A 286 5.67 27.18 -8.09
CA LEU A 286 5.95 25.91 -7.44
C LEU A 286 7.41 25.88 -6.99
N THR A 287 7.65 25.41 -5.78
CA THR A 287 8.99 25.19 -5.24
C THR A 287 9.04 23.80 -4.64
N PRO A 288 9.98 22.94 -5.05
CA PRO A 288 10.18 21.66 -4.38
C PRO A 288 10.64 21.95 -2.94
N THR A 289 10.03 21.30 -1.96
CA THR A 289 10.40 21.53 -0.55
C THR A 289 11.29 20.41 -0.14
N THR A 290 11.51 19.44 -0.22
CA THR A 290 12.39 18.31 0.05
C THR A 290 11.84 17.05 -0.60
N THR A 291 12.57 16.51 -1.50
CA THR A 291 12.46 15.09 -1.80
C THR A 291 13.06 14.38 -0.61
N ASP A 292 12.25 13.97 0.32
CA ASP A 292 12.69 13.04 1.34
C ASP A 292 12.81 11.68 0.68
N THR A 293 13.94 11.49 -0.01
CA THR A 293 14.32 10.24 -0.68
C THR A 293 14.73 9.18 0.33
N ASP A 294 14.77 9.51 1.60
CA ASP A 294 15.17 8.63 2.71
C ASP A 294 13.95 7.98 3.42
N PHE A 295 12.83 7.87 2.76
CA PHE A 295 11.74 7.03 3.24
C PHE A 295 11.98 5.56 2.87
N PRO A 296 12.70 4.80 3.69
CA PRO A 296 12.66 3.36 3.57
C PRO A 296 11.27 2.91 4.00
N GLY A 297 10.37 2.76 3.06
CA GLY A 297 9.10 2.14 3.32
C GLY A 297 7.84 2.95 3.05
N GLY A 298 7.81 3.86 2.09
CA GLY A 298 6.55 4.48 1.65
C GLY A 298 6.04 5.61 2.57
N TRP A 299 4.84 6.04 2.44
CA TRP A 299 4.03 7.11 3.03
C TRP A 299 4.23 7.50 4.53
N ASN A 300 5.43 7.67 5.08
CA ASN A 300 5.74 7.51 6.50
C ASN A 300 5.85 8.76 7.37
N ASN A 301 5.55 9.96 6.93
CA ASN A 301 5.59 11.09 7.84
C ASN A 301 4.21 11.50 8.33
N GLU A 302 3.93 11.15 9.61
CA GLU A 302 2.78 11.66 10.35
C GLU A 302 2.82 13.18 10.48
N GLU A 303 4.02 13.77 10.52
CA GLU A 303 4.21 15.20 10.67
C GLU A 303 3.80 15.98 9.42
N ASP A 304 3.82 15.36 8.23
CA ASP A 304 3.44 16.00 6.97
C ASP A 304 1.94 15.84 6.65
N LEU A 305 1.21 15.04 7.42
CA LEU A 305 -0.20 14.69 7.18
C LEU A 305 -1.15 15.15 8.30
N ASN A 306 -0.63 15.80 9.36
CA ASN A 306 -1.43 16.40 10.44
C ASN A 306 -1.57 17.90 10.27
#